data_0fd203a54f17d544c453c3119c70e3ee
#
_entry.id   0fd203a54f17d544c453c3119c70e3ee
#
_cell.length_a   1.000
_cell.length_b   1.000
_cell.length_c   1.000
_cell.angle_alpha   90.00
_cell.angle_beta   90.00
_cell.angle_gamma   90.00
#
_symmetry.space_group_name_H-M   'P 1'
#
loop_
_entity.id
_entity.type
_entity.pdbx_description
1 polymer ?
#
loop_
_entity_poly.entity_id
_entity_poly.type
_entity_poly.pdbx_seq_one_letter_code
_entity_poly.pdbx_strand_id
1 'polypeptide(L)'
;MNERHEEIASTLPVDLDNLPRLHRFRLRGMQMTRLETFIDAAFAFAISMLVIAAQQIPDNIEALLAAFKNVPTFVCSIAVLGIYWRGHWLWSRRYGLEDGVSILISWALIVTILIFIYPLKAIFGAMWNLLSNGQVGQPFSLHTTEAQARAIFAIYALGLITISAEILLLYLRAWQLREPLRLNALERSTTRGELTGWSIPVSVGLVSLILALTLPAEQIQWSGWVYFSMAILIRLHRYRHGRRLKALKD
;
A
#
# COMPACT_ATOMS: atom_id res chain seq x y z
N MET A 1 -1.09 16.06 -27.12
CA MET A 1 -1.92 15.98 -25.89
C MET A 1 -3.38 15.65 -26.21
N ASN A 2 -3.88 16.10 -27.36
CA ASN A 2 -5.27 15.87 -27.80
C ASN A 2 -5.56 14.41 -28.22
N GLU A 3 -4.70 13.79 -29.04
CA GLU A 3 -4.90 12.43 -29.56
C GLU A 3 -5.04 11.36 -28.45
N ARG A 4 -4.21 11.44 -27.40
CA ARG A 4 -4.31 10.50 -26.27
C ARG A 4 -5.59 10.66 -25.44
N HIS A 5 -6.16 11.86 -25.38
CA HIS A 5 -7.43 12.10 -24.71
C HIS A 5 -8.60 11.54 -25.52
N GLU A 6 -8.52 11.58 -26.85
CA GLU A 6 -9.51 11.00 -27.76
C GLU A 6 -9.46 9.47 -27.75
N GLU A 7 -8.26 8.88 -27.70
CA GLU A 7 -8.06 7.44 -27.58
C GLU A 7 -8.70 6.88 -26.29
N ILE A 8 -8.45 7.52 -25.13
CA ILE A 8 -9.06 7.09 -23.86
C ILE A 8 -10.58 7.29 -23.88
N ALA A 9 -11.06 8.38 -24.48
CA ALA A 9 -12.49 8.62 -24.60
C ALA A 9 -13.20 7.60 -25.49
N SER A 10 -12.52 7.06 -26.51
CA SER A 10 -13.05 6.03 -27.41
C SER A 10 -13.12 4.63 -26.77
N THR A 11 -12.28 4.34 -25.77
CA THR A 11 -12.30 3.06 -25.04
C THR A 11 -13.36 2.99 -23.95
N LEU A 12 -13.98 4.12 -23.60
CA LEU A 12 -15.05 4.14 -22.60
C LEU A 12 -16.34 3.51 -23.14
N PRO A 13 -17.12 2.81 -22.28
CA PRO A 13 -18.46 2.35 -22.64
C PRO A 13 -19.33 3.52 -23.11
N VAL A 14 -20.07 3.31 -24.17
CA VAL A 14 -20.94 4.33 -24.78
C VAL A 14 -22.02 4.82 -23.80
N ASP A 15 -22.46 3.94 -22.90
CA ASP A 15 -23.47 4.25 -21.88
C ASP A 15 -22.86 4.18 -20.47
N LEU A 16 -22.44 5.32 -19.95
CA LEU A 16 -21.87 5.45 -18.61
C LEU A 16 -22.91 5.35 -17.47
N ASP A 17 -24.19 5.58 -17.76
CA ASP A 17 -25.22 5.62 -16.73
C ASP A 17 -25.67 4.22 -16.31
N ASN A 18 -25.53 3.24 -17.19
CA ASN A 18 -25.81 1.83 -16.94
C ASN A 18 -24.62 1.06 -16.33
N LEU A 19 -23.48 1.70 -16.11
CA LEU A 19 -22.34 1.04 -15.46
C LEU A 19 -22.67 0.62 -14.03
N PRO A 20 -22.22 -0.57 -13.59
CA PRO A 20 -22.30 -0.97 -12.18
C PRO A 20 -21.61 0.06 -11.28
N ARG A 21 -22.14 0.19 -10.05
CA ARG A 21 -21.65 1.19 -9.10
C ARG A 21 -21.19 0.54 -7.81
N LEU A 22 -19.98 0.86 -7.38
CA LEU A 22 -19.47 0.52 -6.06
C LEU A 22 -19.46 1.79 -5.20
N HIS A 23 -20.25 1.83 -4.13
CA HIS A 23 -20.41 3.02 -3.29
C HIS A 23 -20.76 4.29 -4.09
N ARG A 24 -21.62 4.16 -5.12
CA ARG A 24 -22.05 5.20 -6.06
C ARG A 24 -20.99 5.66 -7.08
N PHE A 25 -19.80 5.11 -7.05
CA PHE A 25 -18.77 5.33 -8.07
C PHE A 25 -19.01 4.35 -9.23
N ARG A 26 -19.08 4.85 -10.46
CA ARG A 26 -19.24 4.02 -11.67
C ARG A 26 -17.96 3.24 -11.92
N LEU A 27 -18.10 1.93 -12.16
CA LEU A 27 -16.97 1.05 -12.45
C LEU A 27 -16.76 1.00 -13.96
N ARG A 28 -15.60 1.50 -14.40
CA ARG A 28 -15.21 1.51 -15.82
C ARG A 28 -14.40 0.28 -16.20
N GLY A 29 -13.62 -0.27 -15.27
CA GLY A 29 -12.84 -1.50 -15.44
C GLY A 29 -13.69 -2.75 -15.17
N MET A 30 -14.64 -3.05 -16.04
CA MET A 30 -15.55 -4.19 -15.87
C MET A 30 -14.93 -5.52 -16.25
N GLN A 31 -14.11 -5.53 -17.29
CA GLN A 31 -13.41 -6.72 -17.75
C GLN A 31 -12.07 -6.83 -17.01
N MET A 32 -11.72 -8.06 -16.64
CA MET A 32 -10.40 -8.34 -16.07
C MET A 32 -9.36 -8.22 -17.19
N THR A 33 -8.37 -7.36 -16.97
CA THR A 33 -7.32 -7.10 -17.94
C THR A 33 -6.12 -8.01 -17.68
N ARG A 34 -5.22 -8.15 -18.68
CA ARG A 34 -3.95 -8.87 -18.48
C ARG A 34 -3.07 -8.22 -17.41
N LEU A 35 -3.08 -6.89 -17.35
CA LEU A 35 -2.35 -6.14 -16.33
C LEU A 35 -2.88 -6.47 -14.93
N GLU A 36 -4.19 -6.44 -14.73
CA GLU A 36 -4.83 -6.76 -13.46
C GLU A 36 -4.50 -8.20 -13.01
N THR A 37 -4.64 -9.17 -13.94
CA THR A 37 -4.27 -10.57 -13.67
C THR A 37 -2.81 -10.73 -13.26
N PHE A 38 -1.91 -10.01 -13.92
CA PHE A 38 -0.48 -10.07 -13.62
C PHE A 38 -0.15 -9.45 -12.26
N ILE A 39 -0.79 -8.33 -11.92
CA ILE A 39 -0.67 -7.71 -10.60
C ILE A 39 -1.19 -8.64 -9.49
N ASP A 40 -2.36 -9.25 -9.68
CA ASP A 40 -2.94 -10.18 -8.71
C ASP A 40 -2.03 -11.39 -8.48
N ALA A 41 -1.45 -11.95 -9.55
CA ALA A 41 -0.46 -13.02 -9.46
C ALA A 41 0.81 -12.59 -8.73
N ALA A 42 1.31 -11.38 -8.95
CA ALA A 42 2.47 -10.84 -8.27
C ALA A 42 2.24 -10.67 -6.77
N PHE A 43 1.08 -10.17 -6.35
CA PHE A 43 0.71 -10.10 -4.92
C PHE A 43 0.57 -11.49 -4.29
N ALA A 44 -0.05 -12.45 -4.99
CA ALA A 44 -0.13 -13.83 -4.50
C ALA A 44 1.25 -14.47 -4.34
N PHE A 45 2.15 -14.22 -5.30
CA PHE A 45 3.54 -14.65 -5.22
C PHE A 45 4.29 -13.99 -4.06
N ALA A 46 4.10 -12.68 -3.86
CA ALA A 46 4.69 -11.94 -2.73
C ALA A 46 4.26 -12.54 -1.38
N ILE A 47 2.99 -12.89 -1.22
CA ILE A 47 2.48 -13.56 0.00
C ILE A 47 3.14 -14.94 0.16
N SER A 48 3.30 -15.70 -0.92
CA SER A 48 3.99 -16.99 -0.89
C SER A 48 5.46 -16.84 -0.48
N MET A 49 6.14 -15.81 -0.98
CA MET A 49 7.52 -15.49 -0.61
C MET A 49 7.67 -15.15 0.88
N LEU A 50 6.68 -14.50 1.50
CA LEU A 50 6.68 -14.26 2.95
C LEU A 50 6.72 -15.58 3.75
N VAL A 51 6.03 -16.62 3.28
CA VAL A 51 6.05 -17.94 3.91
C VAL A 51 7.40 -18.62 3.72
N ILE A 52 7.91 -18.64 2.47
CA ILE A 52 9.17 -19.29 2.11
C ILE A 52 10.36 -18.61 2.80
N ALA A 53 10.38 -17.28 2.84
CA ALA A 53 11.42 -16.51 3.53
C ALA A 53 11.38 -16.68 5.07
N ALA A 54 10.39 -17.41 5.57
CA ALA A 54 10.23 -17.53 7.01
C ALA A 54 11.12 -18.61 7.60
N GLN A 55 11.32 -19.80 6.99
CA GLN A 55 12.09 -20.87 7.66
C GLN A 55 12.30 -22.11 6.78
N GLN A 56 13.25 -22.96 7.23
CA GLN A 56 13.28 -24.38 6.89
C GLN A 56 11.98 -25.04 7.33
N ILE A 57 11.54 -26.07 6.63
CA ILE A 57 10.38 -26.88 7.02
C ILE A 57 10.68 -27.46 8.39
N PRO A 58 9.81 -27.24 9.42
CA PRO A 58 10.03 -27.80 10.76
C PRO A 58 10.10 -29.33 10.70
N ASP A 59 11.16 -29.91 11.24
CA ASP A 59 11.40 -31.34 11.29
C ASP A 59 11.10 -31.97 12.66
N ASN A 60 10.82 -31.13 13.66
CA ASN A 60 10.46 -31.53 15.02
C ASN A 60 9.43 -30.57 15.63
N ILE A 61 8.89 -30.97 16.80
CA ILE A 61 7.84 -30.17 17.45
C ILE A 61 8.33 -28.84 17.99
N GLU A 62 9.57 -28.75 18.42
CA GLU A 62 10.20 -27.52 18.93
C GLU A 62 10.34 -26.51 17.79
N ALA A 63 10.80 -26.94 16.62
CA ALA A 63 10.91 -26.11 15.41
C ALA A 63 9.52 -25.65 14.94
N LEU A 64 8.50 -26.53 15.02
CA LEU A 64 7.12 -26.18 14.68
C LEU A 64 6.57 -25.11 15.63
N LEU A 65 6.75 -25.25 16.94
CA LEU A 65 6.34 -24.26 17.93
C LEU A 65 7.07 -22.92 17.75
N ALA A 66 8.37 -22.97 17.41
CA ALA A 66 9.14 -21.76 17.08
C ALA A 66 8.60 -21.06 15.81
N ALA A 67 8.18 -21.84 14.79
CA ALA A 67 7.56 -21.29 13.60
C ALA A 67 6.24 -20.57 13.92
N PHE A 68 5.41 -21.11 14.82
CA PHE A 68 4.16 -20.46 15.24
C PHE A 68 4.38 -19.10 15.92
N LYS A 69 5.51 -18.88 16.58
CA LYS A 69 5.84 -17.56 17.15
C LYS A 69 5.97 -16.46 16.11
N ASN A 70 6.15 -16.81 14.82
CA ASN A 70 6.22 -15.85 13.72
C ASN A 70 4.86 -15.57 13.05
N VAL A 71 3.80 -16.29 13.41
CA VAL A 71 2.45 -16.12 12.82
C VAL A 71 1.96 -14.67 12.94
N PRO A 72 2.08 -13.94 14.07
CA PRO A 72 1.65 -12.56 14.16
C PRO A 72 2.39 -11.64 13.19
N THR A 73 3.70 -11.83 13.02
CA THR A 73 4.52 -11.10 12.03
C THR A 73 3.99 -11.33 10.60
N PHE A 74 3.68 -12.58 10.27
CA PHE A 74 3.17 -12.97 8.97
C PHE A 74 1.79 -12.36 8.70
N VAL A 75 0.86 -12.44 9.65
CA VAL A 75 -0.48 -11.88 9.54
C VAL A 75 -0.44 -10.36 9.32
N CYS A 76 0.38 -9.64 10.09
CA CYS A 76 0.55 -8.19 9.90
C CYS A 76 1.13 -7.85 8.53
N SER A 77 2.11 -8.62 8.06
CA SER A 77 2.72 -8.41 6.75
C SER A 77 1.72 -8.62 5.62
N ILE A 78 0.92 -9.71 5.66
CA ILE A 78 -0.15 -9.95 4.68
C ILE A 78 -1.20 -8.84 4.74
N ALA A 79 -1.59 -8.38 5.93
CA ALA A 79 -2.58 -7.32 6.06
C ALA A 79 -2.13 -6.03 5.36
N VAL A 80 -0.85 -5.66 5.49
CA VAL A 80 -0.28 -4.50 4.78
C VAL A 80 -0.27 -4.72 3.27
N LEU A 81 0.21 -5.87 2.78
CA LEU A 81 0.18 -6.19 1.35
C LEU A 81 -1.26 -6.17 0.81
N GLY A 82 -2.22 -6.69 1.57
CA GLY A 82 -3.64 -6.67 1.23
C GLY A 82 -4.22 -5.26 1.09
N ILE A 83 -3.72 -4.28 1.88
CA ILE A 83 -4.12 -2.88 1.76
C ILE A 83 -3.67 -2.31 0.40
N TYR A 84 -2.44 -2.56 -0.02
CA TYR A 84 -1.89 -2.09 -1.30
C TYR A 84 -2.53 -2.80 -2.49
N TRP A 85 -2.70 -4.13 -2.41
CA TRP A 85 -3.47 -4.89 -3.40
C TRP A 85 -4.87 -4.32 -3.59
N ARG A 86 -5.60 -4.10 -2.50
CA ARG A 86 -6.94 -3.50 -2.54
C ARG A 86 -6.92 -2.08 -3.12
N GLY A 87 -5.87 -1.30 -2.84
CA GLY A 87 -5.68 0.05 -3.38
C GLY A 87 -5.58 0.03 -4.91
N HIS A 88 -4.74 -0.86 -5.45
CA HIS A 88 -4.58 -1.06 -6.89
C HIS A 88 -5.87 -1.62 -7.53
N TRP A 89 -6.43 -2.68 -6.95
CA TRP A 89 -7.67 -3.30 -7.42
C TRP A 89 -8.82 -2.27 -7.52
N LEU A 90 -9.01 -1.46 -6.49
CA LEU A 90 -10.07 -0.45 -6.46
C LEU A 90 -9.84 0.64 -7.51
N TRP A 91 -8.59 1.04 -7.71
CA TRP A 91 -8.21 1.97 -8.76
C TRP A 91 -8.51 1.40 -10.15
N SER A 92 -8.07 0.17 -10.43
CA SER A 92 -8.32 -0.50 -11.71
C SER A 92 -9.83 -0.60 -12.02
N ARG A 93 -10.63 -1.07 -11.06
CA ARG A 93 -12.09 -1.19 -11.22
C ARG A 93 -12.80 0.14 -11.43
N ARG A 94 -12.35 1.20 -10.77
CA ARG A 94 -12.99 2.52 -10.88
C ARG A 94 -12.69 3.21 -12.19
N TYR A 95 -11.47 3.12 -12.67
CA TYR A 95 -11.04 3.95 -13.80
C TYR A 95 -10.82 3.17 -15.09
N GLY A 96 -10.48 1.88 -15.02
CA GLY A 96 -10.25 1.04 -16.22
C GLY A 96 -9.11 1.56 -17.10
N LEU A 97 -8.08 2.17 -16.51
CA LEU A 97 -6.98 2.78 -17.24
C LEU A 97 -5.89 1.75 -17.53
N GLU A 98 -5.55 1.62 -18.83
CA GLU A 98 -4.46 0.77 -19.33
C GLU A 98 -3.47 1.56 -20.21
N ASP A 99 -3.38 2.88 -20.02
CA ASP A 99 -2.40 3.69 -20.73
C ASP A 99 -0.96 3.38 -20.27
N GLY A 100 0.03 3.68 -21.13
CA GLY A 100 1.42 3.35 -20.88
C GLY A 100 1.98 3.86 -19.54
N VAL A 101 1.48 5.00 -19.04
CA VAL A 101 1.89 5.53 -17.72
C VAL A 101 1.33 4.67 -16.60
N SER A 102 0.06 4.29 -16.68
CA SER A 102 -0.59 3.42 -15.69
C SER A 102 0.07 2.03 -15.65
N ILE A 103 0.39 1.48 -16.81
CA ILE A 103 1.13 0.21 -16.93
C ILE A 103 2.50 0.33 -16.28
N LEU A 104 3.28 1.37 -16.58
CA LEU A 104 4.62 1.57 -16.02
C LEU A 104 4.59 1.68 -14.49
N ILE A 105 3.66 2.46 -13.92
CA ILE A 105 3.53 2.58 -12.46
C ILE A 105 3.12 1.24 -11.85
N SER A 106 2.22 0.49 -12.48
CA SER A 106 1.82 -0.84 -12.00
C SER A 106 2.97 -1.85 -12.05
N TRP A 107 3.85 -1.79 -13.03
CA TRP A 107 5.07 -2.59 -13.07
C TRP A 107 6.05 -2.20 -11.95
N ALA A 108 6.24 -0.90 -11.71
CA ALA A 108 7.06 -0.41 -10.60
C ALA A 108 6.51 -0.94 -9.26
N LEU A 109 5.19 -0.92 -9.08
CA LEU A 109 4.52 -1.45 -7.89
C LEU A 109 4.85 -2.93 -7.65
N ILE A 110 4.87 -3.77 -8.69
CA ILE A 110 5.27 -5.19 -8.57
C ILE A 110 6.70 -5.30 -8.05
N VAL A 111 7.64 -4.56 -8.65
CA VAL A 111 9.05 -4.60 -8.25
C VAL A 111 9.20 -4.16 -6.80
N THR A 112 8.56 -3.05 -6.43
CA THR A 112 8.61 -2.52 -5.08
C THR A 112 8.04 -3.50 -4.05
N ILE A 113 6.90 -4.14 -4.34
CA ILE A 113 6.28 -5.12 -3.44
C ILE A 113 7.20 -6.31 -3.20
N LEU A 114 7.80 -6.87 -4.25
CA LEU A 114 8.69 -8.02 -4.13
C LEU A 114 9.94 -7.70 -3.30
N ILE A 115 10.45 -6.48 -3.37
CA ILE A 115 11.57 -6.01 -2.55
C ILE A 115 11.10 -5.70 -1.11
N PHE A 116 9.93 -5.08 -0.97
CA PHE A 116 9.41 -4.60 0.32
C PHE A 116 9.03 -5.70 1.30
N ILE A 117 8.83 -6.94 0.83
CA ILE A 117 8.53 -8.11 1.66
C ILE A 117 9.56 -8.28 2.79
N TYR A 118 10.85 -8.13 2.48
CA TYR A 118 11.93 -8.36 3.45
C TYR A 118 11.93 -7.32 4.59
N PRO A 119 11.95 -6.00 4.31
CA PRO A 119 11.89 -5.01 5.37
C PRO A 119 10.56 -5.04 6.12
N LEU A 120 9.44 -5.36 5.44
CA LEU A 120 8.13 -5.49 6.06
C LEU A 120 8.10 -6.60 7.12
N LYS A 121 8.62 -7.79 6.78
CA LYS A 121 8.74 -8.89 7.72
C LYS A 121 9.67 -8.55 8.89
N ALA A 122 10.79 -7.91 8.60
CA ALA A 122 11.78 -7.54 9.59
C ALA A 122 11.21 -6.57 10.64
N ILE A 123 10.50 -5.52 10.21
CA ILE A 123 9.94 -4.52 11.12
C ILE A 123 8.82 -5.10 12.00
N PHE A 124 7.93 -5.93 11.45
CA PHE A 124 6.89 -6.58 12.24
C PHE A 124 7.45 -7.65 13.18
N GLY A 125 8.49 -8.38 12.76
CA GLY A 125 9.20 -9.32 13.62
C GLY A 125 9.82 -8.63 14.83
N ALA A 126 10.52 -7.50 14.61
CA ALA A 126 11.11 -6.70 15.68
C ALA A 126 10.03 -6.07 16.59
N MET A 127 8.95 -5.57 16.01
CA MET A 127 7.82 -4.99 16.76
C MET A 127 7.20 -6.02 17.70
N TRP A 128 6.87 -7.22 17.20
CA TRP A 128 6.29 -8.27 18.03
C TRP A 128 7.26 -8.79 19.09
N ASN A 129 8.56 -8.88 18.76
CA ASN A 129 9.59 -9.26 19.73
C ASN A 129 9.64 -8.26 20.88
N LEU A 130 9.61 -6.95 20.57
CA LEU A 130 9.60 -5.89 21.58
C LEU A 130 8.32 -5.94 22.44
N LEU A 131 7.14 -6.04 21.83
CA LEU A 131 5.86 -6.02 22.54
C LEU A 131 5.63 -7.26 23.41
N SER A 132 6.21 -8.40 23.05
CA SER A 132 6.07 -9.68 23.76
C SER A 132 7.21 -9.98 24.72
N ASN A 133 8.13 -9.05 24.95
CA ASN A 133 9.36 -9.30 25.74
C ASN A 133 10.15 -10.54 25.24
N GLY A 134 10.29 -10.65 23.92
CA GLY A 134 11.06 -11.72 23.29
C GLY A 134 10.31 -13.06 23.05
N GLN A 135 9.05 -13.16 23.43
CA GLN A 135 8.28 -14.41 23.30
C GLN A 135 7.78 -14.70 21.87
N VAL A 136 7.50 -13.64 21.10
CA VAL A 136 6.92 -13.71 19.76
C VAL A 136 7.73 -12.85 18.80
N GLY A 137 7.77 -13.22 17.54
CA GLY A 137 8.55 -12.53 16.52
C GLY A 137 10.02 -12.92 16.55
N GLN A 138 10.81 -12.26 15.73
CA GLN A 138 12.26 -12.47 15.68
C GLN A 138 12.97 -11.19 16.15
N PRO A 139 13.93 -11.30 17.10
CA PRO A 139 14.72 -10.14 17.45
C PRO A 139 15.57 -9.74 16.23
N PHE A 140 15.68 -8.45 15.98
CA PHE A 140 16.87 -7.97 15.32
C PHE A 140 18.06 -8.35 16.21
N SER A 141 19.12 -8.86 15.61
CA SER A 141 20.30 -9.32 16.33
C SER A 141 20.65 -8.40 17.50
N LEU A 142 20.88 -8.97 18.68
CA LEU A 142 21.28 -8.25 19.90
C LEU A 142 22.57 -7.43 19.74
N HIS A 143 23.30 -7.63 18.63
CA HIS A 143 24.50 -6.91 18.25
C HIS A 143 24.29 -5.88 17.13
N THR A 144 23.05 -5.40 16.94
CA THR A 144 22.75 -4.40 15.91
C THR A 144 23.46 -3.10 16.26
N THR A 145 24.40 -2.67 15.42
CA THR A 145 25.05 -1.37 15.57
C THR A 145 24.06 -0.24 15.31
N GLU A 146 24.36 0.97 15.81
CA GLU A 146 23.53 2.15 15.52
C GLU A 146 23.32 2.34 14.02
N ALA A 147 24.37 2.19 13.20
CA ALA A 147 24.28 2.30 11.75
C ALA A 147 23.31 1.28 11.13
N GLN A 148 23.30 0.05 11.64
CA GLN A 148 22.39 -1.00 11.18
C GLN A 148 20.93 -0.69 11.57
N ALA A 149 20.70 -0.22 12.79
CA ALA A 149 19.36 0.19 13.22
C ALA A 149 18.81 1.34 12.36
N ARG A 150 19.63 2.35 12.08
CA ARG A 150 19.27 3.45 11.17
C ARG A 150 18.94 2.92 9.77
N ALA A 151 19.77 2.03 9.23
CA ALA A 151 19.59 1.46 7.91
C ALA A 151 18.24 0.71 7.79
N ILE A 152 17.86 -0.05 8.82
CA ILE A 152 16.60 -0.80 8.85
C ILE A 152 15.39 0.14 8.77
N PHE A 153 15.34 1.16 9.65
CA PHE A 153 14.24 2.13 9.63
C PHE A 153 14.21 2.92 8.32
N ALA A 154 15.39 3.31 7.79
CA ALA A 154 15.48 4.02 6.52
C ALA A 154 15.01 3.16 5.34
N ILE A 155 15.43 1.90 5.26
CA ILE A 155 15.00 0.96 4.21
C ILE A 155 13.49 0.72 4.28
N TYR A 156 12.95 0.51 5.48
CA TYR A 156 11.51 0.35 5.64
C TYR A 156 10.74 1.61 5.25
N ALA A 157 11.21 2.79 5.70
CA ALA A 157 10.59 4.06 5.36
C ALA A 157 10.61 4.31 3.84
N LEU A 158 11.74 4.09 3.17
CA LEU A 158 11.85 4.21 1.72
C LEU A 158 10.89 3.26 0.99
N GLY A 159 10.83 1.99 1.40
CA GLY A 159 9.88 1.03 0.83
C GLY A 159 8.43 1.48 1.00
N LEU A 160 8.04 1.94 2.20
CA LEU A 160 6.69 2.44 2.46
C LEU A 160 6.35 3.69 1.65
N ILE A 161 7.30 4.63 1.54
CA ILE A 161 7.15 5.85 0.72
C ILE A 161 6.93 5.44 -0.74
N THR A 162 7.79 4.58 -1.28
CA THR A 162 7.75 4.19 -2.69
C THR A 162 6.44 3.49 -3.04
N ILE A 163 6.07 2.44 -2.32
CA ILE A 163 4.83 1.69 -2.59
C ILE A 163 3.58 2.57 -2.44
N SER A 164 3.57 3.49 -1.47
CA SER A 164 2.45 4.40 -1.25
C SER A 164 2.39 5.49 -2.31
N ALA A 165 3.55 5.99 -2.76
CA ALA A 165 3.66 6.96 -3.84
C ALA A 165 3.20 6.36 -5.17
N GLU A 166 3.49 5.09 -5.45
CA GLU A 166 3.04 4.41 -6.67
C GLU A 166 1.51 4.34 -6.73
N ILE A 167 0.85 3.97 -5.65
CA ILE A 167 -0.63 4.02 -5.59
C ILE A 167 -1.12 5.47 -5.71
N LEU A 168 -0.50 6.42 -5.02
CA LEU A 168 -0.83 7.85 -5.14
C LEU A 168 -0.71 8.34 -6.59
N LEU A 169 0.35 7.95 -7.31
CA LEU A 169 0.58 8.30 -8.71
C LEU A 169 -0.49 7.71 -9.64
N LEU A 170 -0.97 6.48 -9.39
CA LEU A 170 -2.09 5.89 -10.12
C LEU A 170 -3.36 6.73 -9.96
N TYR A 171 -3.70 7.14 -8.72
CA TYR A 171 -4.84 8.03 -8.49
C TYR A 171 -4.63 9.44 -9.04
N LEU A 172 -3.38 9.95 -9.04
CA LEU A 172 -3.04 11.21 -9.68
C LEU A 172 -3.23 11.14 -11.20
N ARG A 173 -2.84 10.02 -11.83
CA ARG A 173 -3.08 9.78 -13.25
C ARG A 173 -4.58 9.79 -13.57
N ALA A 174 -5.38 9.09 -12.77
CA ALA A 174 -6.85 9.13 -12.91
C ALA A 174 -7.42 10.55 -12.71
N TRP A 175 -6.85 11.34 -11.81
CA TRP A 175 -7.23 12.73 -11.62
C TRP A 175 -6.87 13.63 -12.82
N GLN A 176 -5.70 13.43 -13.43
CA GLN A 176 -5.30 14.13 -14.65
C GLN A 176 -6.26 13.85 -15.81
N LEU A 177 -6.75 12.61 -15.89
CA LEU A 177 -7.67 12.11 -16.91
C LEU A 177 -9.16 12.26 -16.52
N ARG A 178 -9.50 13.06 -15.51
CA ARG A 178 -10.87 13.22 -15.00
C ARG A 178 -11.89 13.69 -16.05
N GLU A 179 -11.45 14.52 -17.01
CA GLU A 179 -12.32 14.99 -18.10
C GLU A 179 -12.56 13.90 -19.14
N PRO A 180 -11.52 13.25 -19.75
CA PRO A 180 -11.73 12.11 -20.63
C PRO A 180 -12.56 10.99 -19.98
N LEU A 181 -12.33 10.69 -18.70
CA LEU A 181 -13.08 9.69 -17.93
C LEU A 181 -14.51 10.14 -17.59
N ARG A 182 -14.91 11.36 -17.91
CA ARG A 182 -16.22 11.95 -17.60
C ARG A 182 -16.61 11.74 -16.12
N LEU A 183 -15.67 12.03 -15.20
CA LEU A 183 -15.93 11.91 -13.77
C LEU A 183 -16.95 12.94 -13.31
N ASN A 184 -18.04 12.48 -12.68
CA ASN A 184 -19.04 13.37 -12.08
C ASN A 184 -18.52 14.01 -10.76
N ALA A 185 -19.29 14.91 -10.16
CA ALA A 185 -18.88 15.64 -8.96
C ALA A 185 -18.56 14.71 -7.79
N LEU A 186 -19.31 13.64 -7.58
CA LEU A 186 -19.09 12.65 -6.52
C LEU A 186 -17.82 11.85 -6.81
N GLU A 187 -17.59 11.40 -8.03
CA GLU A 187 -16.40 10.66 -8.45
C GLU A 187 -15.14 11.51 -8.31
N ARG A 188 -15.19 12.79 -8.69
CA ARG A 188 -14.10 13.75 -8.49
C ARG A 188 -13.80 13.96 -7.00
N SER A 189 -14.83 14.12 -6.17
CA SER A 189 -14.66 14.23 -4.71
C SER A 189 -14.02 12.96 -4.12
N THR A 190 -14.49 11.79 -4.53
CA THR A 190 -13.94 10.49 -4.10
C THR A 190 -12.48 10.34 -4.51
N THR A 191 -12.13 10.67 -5.77
CA THR A 191 -10.75 10.62 -6.26
C THR A 191 -9.82 11.55 -5.47
N ARG A 192 -10.26 12.78 -5.15
CA ARG A 192 -9.49 13.67 -4.25
C ARG A 192 -9.33 13.07 -2.86
N GLY A 193 -10.35 12.39 -2.35
CA GLY A 193 -10.28 11.67 -1.07
C GLY A 193 -9.23 10.56 -1.09
N GLU A 194 -9.14 9.81 -2.17
CA GLU A 194 -8.09 8.78 -2.32
C GLU A 194 -6.69 9.41 -2.41
N LEU A 195 -6.52 10.49 -3.19
CA LEU A 195 -5.24 11.23 -3.27
C LEU A 195 -4.77 11.70 -1.90
N THR A 196 -5.65 12.33 -1.12
CA THR A 196 -5.31 12.77 0.24
C THR A 196 -5.14 11.59 1.21
N GLY A 197 -5.86 10.48 1.01
CA GLY A 197 -5.72 9.26 1.79
C GLY A 197 -4.35 8.60 1.59
N TRP A 198 -3.93 8.43 0.34
CA TRP A 198 -2.63 7.83 0.00
C TRP A 198 -1.44 8.76 0.23
N SER A 199 -1.63 10.07 0.37
CA SER A 199 -0.56 10.99 0.80
C SER A 199 -0.19 10.80 2.28
N ILE A 200 -1.08 10.25 3.13
CA ILE A 200 -0.82 10.02 4.55
C ILE A 200 0.36 9.06 4.76
N PRO A 201 0.37 7.83 4.23
CA PRO A 201 1.50 6.92 4.42
C PRO A 201 2.80 7.47 3.80
N VAL A 202 2.74 8.20 2.69
CA VAL A 202 3.91 8.89 2.13
C VAL A 202 4.47 9.90 3.12
N SER A 203 3.64 10.76 3.69
CA SER A 203 4.05 11.79 4.65
C SER A 203 4.61 11.18 5.94
N VAL A 204 3.94 10.14 6.48
CA VAL A 204 4.41 9.44 7.69
C VAL A 204 5.74 8.73 7.43
N GLY A 205 5.89 8.10 6.26
CA GLY A 205 7.16 7.50 5.83
C GLY A 205 8.29 8.53 5.73
N LEU A 206 8.03 9.72 5.16
CA LEU A 206 9.02 10.81 5.11
C LEU A 206 9.42 11.27 6.51
N VAL A 207 8.46 11.45 7.43
CA VAL A 207 8.77 11.80 8.82
C VAL A 207 9.61 10.70 9.47
N SER A 208 9.25 9.42 9.30
CA SER A 208 10.03 8.29 9.81
C SER A 208 11.46 8.30 9.27
N LEU A 209 11.63 8.54 7.97
CA LEU A 209 12.96 8.61 7.34
C LEU A 209 13.81 9.74 7.93
N ILE A 210 13.23 10.94 8.07
CA ILE A 210 13.91 12.08 8.68
C ILE A 210 14.32 11.73 10.11
N LEU A 211 13.42 11.17 10.92
CA LEU A 211 13.74 10.77 12.30
C LEU A 211 14.84 9.72 12.34
N ALA A 212 14.80 8.70 11.44
CA ALA A 212 15.84 7.67 11.36
C ALA A 212 17.22 8.24 11.05
N LEU A 213 17.30 9.31 10.25
CA LEU A 213 18.57 9.92 9.85
C LEU A 213 19.09 10.99 10.82
N THR A 214 18.22 11.62 11.62
CA THR A 214 18.57 12.79 12.45
C THR A 214 18.61 12.51 13.95
N LEU A 215 17.83 11.54 14.44
CA LEU A 215 17.77 11.26 15.89
C LEU A 215 19.06 10.60 16.42
N PRO A 216 19.44 10.86 17.70
CA PRO A 216 20.46 10.08 18.39
C PRO A 216 20.08 8.59 18.48
N ALA A 217 21.09 7.71 18.62
CA ALA A 217 20.90 6.25 18.70
C ALA A 217 19.86 5.82 19.75
N GLU A 218 19.89 6.46 20.91
CA GLU A 218 19.00 6.18 22.05
C GLU A 218 17.51 6.46 21.73
N GLN A 219 17.24 7.31 20.76
CA GLN A 219 15.90 7.76 20.40
C GLN A 219 15.42 7.24 19.02
N ILE A 220 16.24 6.45 18.33
CA ILE A 220 15.95 5.99 16.96
C ILE A 220 14.64 5.20 16.85
N GLN A 221 14.21 4.57 17.91
CA GLN A 221 12.94 3.84 18.01
C GLN A 221 11.71 4.70 17.67
N TRP A 222 11.79 6.03 17.86
CA TRP A 222 10.70 6.95 17.51
C TRP A 222 10.40 6.94 16.02
N SER A 223 11.39 6.59 15.16
CA SER A 223 11.18 6.39 13.73
C SER A 223 10.19 5.26 13.45
N GLY A 224 10.12 4.25 14.31
CA GLY A 224 9.13 3.18 14.23
C GLY A 224 7.78 3.57 14.84
N TRP A 225 7.80 4.24 16.01
CA TRP A 225 6.56 4.62 16.70
C TRP A 225 5.69 5.59 15.91
N VAL A 226 6.28 6.41 15.04
CA VAL A 226 5.54 7.36 14.20
C VAL A 226 4.49 6.67 13.31
N TYR A 227 4.69 5.40 12.94
CA TYR A 227 3.72 4.66 12.11
C TYR A 227 2.37 4.44 12.79
N PHE A 228 2.31 4.41 14.11
CA PHE A 228 1.03 4.31 14.83
C PHE A 228 0.13 5.53 14.61
N SER A 229 0.73 6.69 14.28
CA SER A 229 -0.04 7.88 13.90
C SER A 229 -0.92 7.67 12.66
N MET A 230 -0.52 6.74 11.75
CA MET A 230 -1.30 6.42 10.54
C MET A 230 -2.72 5.96 10.88
N ALA A 231 -2.90 5.15 11.93
CA ALA A 231 -4.22 4.67 12.32
C ALA A 231 -5.16 5.84 12.67
N ILE A 232 -4.65 6.84 13.39
CA ILE A 232 -5.40 8.04 13.78
C ILE A 232 -5.66 8.92 12.55
N LEU A 233 -4.62 9.19 11.75
CA LEU A 233 -4.70 10.07 10.59
C LEU A 233 -5.66 9.51 9.52
N ILE A 234 -5.59 8.21 9.22
CA ILE A 234 -6.47 7.55 8.26
C ILE A 234 -7.93 7.57 8.77
N ARG A 235 -8.14 7.31 10.07
CA ARG A 235 -9.49 7.35 10.65
C ARG A 235 -10.08 8.76 10.59
N LEU A 236 -9.30 9.78 10.94
CA LEU A 236 -9.71 11.19 10.88
C LEU A 236 -10.00 11.62 9.43
N HIS A 237 -9.14 11.24 8.49
CA HIS A 237 -9.33 11.50 7.07
C HIS A 237 -10.64 10.88 6.57
N ARG A 238 -10.89 9.59 6.84
CA ARG A 238 -12.13 8.90 6.45
C ARG A 238 -13.39 9.56 7.03
N TYR A 239 -13.33 9.98 8.29
CA TYR A 239 -14.44 10.68 8.93
C TYR A 239 -14.74 12.02 8.25
N ARG A 240 -13.71 12.86 8.03
CA ARG A 240 -13.85 14.16 7.36
C ARG A 240 -14.33 14.02 5.92
N HIS A 241 -13.76 13.07 5.18
CA HIS A 241 -14.16 12.81 3.79
C HIS A 241 -15.59 12.28 3.70
N GLY A 242 -15.98 11.37 4.57
CA GLY A 242 -17.35 10.86 4.64
C GLY A 242 -18.40 11.94 4.91
N ARG A 243 -18.09 12.94 5.75
CA ARG A 243 -18.97 14.11 5.96
C ARG A 243 -19.11 14.96 4.69
N ARG A 244 -18.02 15.20 3.96
CA ARG A 244 -18.05 15.94 2.68
C ARG A 244 -18.89 15.22 1.62
N LEU A 245 -18.78 13.89 1.53
CA LEU A 245 -19.59 13.10 0.59
C LEU A 245 -21.07 13.09 0.96
N LYS A 246 -21.43 13.20 2.25
CA LYS A 246 -22.82 13.34 2.67
C LYS A 246 -23.41 14.72 2.26
N ALA A 247 -22.64 15.78 2.41
CA ALA A 247 -23.05 17.13 2.00
C ALA A 247 -23.22 17.32 0.48
N LEU A 248 -22.70 16.42 -0.34
CA LEU A 248 -22.95 16.39 -1.80
C LEU A 248 -24.19 15.59 -2.18
N LYS A 249 -24.94 15.09 -1.20
CA LYS A 249 -26.19 14.32 -1.39
C LYS A 249 -27.45 15.16 -1.21
N ASP A 250 -27.33 16.21 -0.43
CA ASP A 250 -28.36 17.22 -0.18
C ASP A 250 -28.21 18.36 -1.20
#